data_7ee4829a8125b5620aea999341e68dd4
#
_entry.id   7ee4829a8125b5620aea999341e68dd4
#
_cell.length_a   1.000
_cell.length_b   1.000
_cell.length_c   1.000
_cell.angle_alpha   90.00
_cell.angle_beta   90.00
_cell.angle_gamma   90.00
#
_symmetry.space_group_name_H-M   'P 1'
#
loop_
_entity.id
_entity.type
_entity.pdbx_description
1 polymer ?
#
loop_
_entity_poly.entity_id
_entity_poly.type
_entity_poly.pdbx_seq_one_letter_code
_entity_poly.pdbx_strand_id
1 'polypeptide(L)'
;MSIQLVTYANQTVTPTNDAIIYEKAVDQNGIFYGCNVTVTSNTVNITGGYGLVCGREFVINSESIAVTLAPSGTLDGRLYVRLDLADADAPIQLLTATGNTLPPLVQDDDVNYTNGVYEMELATFTVGVSSLSDVVETFDTIKGMADLFSSFIDIENLATNAMLIRMANLRVLV
;
A
#
# COMPACT_ATOMS: atom_id res chain seq x y z
N MET A 1 -32.96 20.55 -0.87
CA MET A 1 -32.12 20.80 -2.05
C MET A 1 -31.40 19.48 -2.36
N SER A 2 -31.43 18.99 -3.58
CA SER A 2 -30.90 17.66 -3.96
C SER A 2 -29.42 17.66 -4.37
N ILE A 3 -28.78 18.86 -4.43
CA ILE A 3 -27.37 19.01 -4.79
C ILE A 3 -26.73 20.05 -3.85
N GLN A 4 -25.49 19.79 -3.45
CA GLN A 4 -24.68 20.66 -2.60
C GLN A 4 -23.30 20.85 -3.22
N LEU A 5 -22.81 22.11 -3.25
CA LEU A 5 -21.43 22.41 -3.62
C LEU A 5 -20.56 22.28 -2.36
N VAL A 6 -19.57 21.36 -2.38
CA VAL A 6 -18.72 21.06 -1.22
C VAL A 6 -17.60 22.09 -1.06
N THR A 7 -16.99 22.53 -2.16
CA THR A 7 -15.86 23.48 -2.16
C THR A 7 -16.35 24.92 -2.41
N TYR A 8 -17.07 25.49 -1.43
CA TYR A 8 -17.60 26.84 -1.51
C TYR A 8 -17.26 27.63 -0.24
N ALA A 9 -17.25 28.96 -0.34
CA ALA A 9 -16.95 29.83 0.81
C ALA A 9 -17.87 29.50 2.02
N ASN A 10 -17.28 29.37 3.20
CA ASN A 10 -17.93 28.96 4.44
C ASN A 10 -18.49 27.52 4.49
N GLN A 11 -18.11 26.65 3.56
CA GLN A 11 -18.33 25.21 3.68
C GLN A 11 -17.13 24.53 4.33
N THR A 12 -17.41 23.50 5.14
CA THR A 12 -16.36 22.66 5.72
C THR A 12 -16.10 21.48 4.78
N VAL A 13 -14.89 21.38 4.27
CA VAL A 13 -14.43 20.17 3.59
C VAL A 13 -14.11 19.13 4.66
N THR A 14 -14.70 17.96 4.55
CA THR A 14 -14.48 16.88 5.52
C THR A 14 -13.33 15.98 5.08
N PRO A 15 -12.67 15.25 6.01
CA PRO A 15 -11.67 14.24 5.64
C PRO A 15 -12.18 13.18 4.66
N THR A 16 -13.48 12.89 4.68
CA THR A 16 -14.11 11.98 3.69
C THR A 16 -14.15 12.58 2.30
N ASN A 17 -14.41 13.90 2.16
CA ASN A 17 -14.36 14.56 0.86
C ASN A 17 -12.95 14.52 0.26
N ASP A 18 -11.93 14.78 1.08
CA ASP A 18 -10.53 14.72 0.65
C ASP A 18 -10.14 13.29 0.27
N ALA A 19 -10.52 12.30 1.07
CA ALA A 19 -10.23 10.90 0.80
C ALA A 19 -10.81 10.43 -0.54
N ILE A 20 -12.06 10.79 -0.87
CA ILE A 20 -12.69 10.47 -2.14
C ILE A 20 -11.93 11.07 -3.32
N ILE A 21 -11.43 12.31 -3.18
CA ILE A 21 -10.64 12.96 -4.23
C ILE A 21 -9.31 12.24 -4.42
N TYR A 22 -8.59 11.94 -3.33
CA TYR A 22 -7.29 11.26 -3.39
C TYR A 22 -7.44 9.82 -3.90
N GLU A 23 -8.47 9.10 -3.49
CA GLU A 23 -8.78 7.77 -3.99
C GLU A 23 -8.92 7.76 -5.51
N LYS A 24 -9.64 8.75 -6.08
CA LYS A 24 -9.82 8.85 -7.53
C LYS A 24 -8.63 9.45 -8.28
N ALA A 25 -7.84 10.30 -7.62
CA ALA A 25 -6.68 10.93 -8.24
C ALA A 25 -5.46 10.00 -8.28
N VAL A 26 -5.27 9.18 -7.25
CA VAL A 26 -4.14 8.25 -7.12
C VAL A 26 -4.52 6.87 -7.64
N ASP A 27 -5.76 6.43 -7.40
CA ASP A 27 -6.34 5.14 -7.80
C ASP A 27 -5.50 3.92 -7.40
N GLN A 28 -4.82 4.04 -6.25
CA GLN A 28 -3.92 3.01 -5.72
C GLN A 28 -3.76 3.16 -4.20
N ASN A 29 -3.74 2.01 -3.49
CA ASN A 29 -3.29 1.92 -2.11
C ASN A 29 -1.80 1.57 -2.10
N GLY A 30 -1.03 2.10 -1.14
CA GLY A 30 0.39 1.79 -1.08
C GLY A 30 1.20 2.77 -0.24
N ILE A 31 2.51 2.71 -0.40
CA ILE A 31 3.48 3.51 0.34
C ILE A 31 4.09 4.57 -0.58
N PHE A 32 4.12 5.83 -0.12
CA PHE A 32 4.81 6.92 -0.81
C PHE A 32 6.31 6.91 -0.51
N TYR A 33 6.66 6.64 0.77
CA TYR A 33 8.02 6.73 1.24
C TYR A 33 8.21 5.98 2.56
N GLY A 34 9.37 5.35 2.73
CA GLY A 34 9.75 4.67 3.97
C GLY A 34 9.00 3.36 4.18
N CYS A 35 8.60 3.08 5.42
CA CYS A 35 7.88 1.87 5.82
C CYS A 35 8.65 0.55 5.56
N ASN A 36 9.98 0.60 5.53
CA ASN A 36 10.79 -0.60 5.30
C ASN A 36 10.65 -1.56 6.49
N VAL A 37 10.40 -2.83 6.19
CA VAL A 37 10.14 -3.87 7.18
C VAL A 37 11.35 -4.79 7.32
N THR A 38 11.76 -5.03 8.54
CA THR A 38 12.81 -5.99 8.89
C THR A 38 12.41 -6.82 10.10
N VAL A 39 13.03 -7.96 10.29
CA VAL A 39 12.81 -8.80 11.48
C VAL A 39 14.09 -9.01 12.25
N THR A 40 13.97 -9.07 13.57
CA THR A 40 15.10 -9.31 14.47
C THR A 40 14.61 -10.14 15.66
N SER A 41 15.15 -11.35 15.81
CA SER A 41 14.70 -12.27 16.86
C SER A 41 13.18 -12.53 16.76
N ASN A 42 12.39 -12.06 17.71
CA ASN A 42 10.93 -12.21 17.73
C ASN A 42 10.20 -10.88 17.45
N THR A 43 10.86 -9.93 16.81
CA THR A 43 10.31 -8.58 16.61
C THR A 43 10.28 -8.23 15.13
N VAL A 44 9.15 -7.73 14.67
CA VAL A 44 8.99 -7.06 13.39
C VAL A 44 9.26 -5.57 13.60
N ASN A 45 10.20 -5.02 12.84
CA ASN A 45 10.55 -3.60 12.89
C ASN A 45 10.11 -2.94 11.59
N ILE A 46 9.48 -1.77 11.70
CA ILE A 46 9.12 -0.93 10.56
C ILE A 46 9.72 0.46 10.74
N THR A 47 10.31 0.99 9.69
CA THR A 47 10.81 2.38 9.68
C THR A 47 9.66 3.36 9.51
N GLY A 48 9.89 4.61 9.92
CA GLY A 48 8.94 5.69 9.66
C GLY A 48 8.68 5.88 8.17
N GLY A 49 7.45 6.28 7.83
CA GLY A 49 7.05 6.50 6.45
C GLY A 49 5.62 7.00 6.30
N TYR A 50 5.21 7.16 5.05
CA TYR A 50 3.91 7.69 4.65
C TYR A 50 3.26 6.76 3.62
N GLY A 51 1.96 6.56 3.75
CA GLY A 51 1.20 5.77 2.80
C GLY A 51 -0.22 6.30 2.59
N LEU A 52 -0.91 5.66 1.67
CA LEU A 52 -2.29 5.94 1.30
C LEU A 52 -3.10 4.64 1.31
N VAL A 53 -4.26 4.66 1.94
CA VAL A 53 -5.23 3.57 1.92
C VAL A 53 -6.63 4.15 1.74
N CYS A 54 -7.34 3.74 0.69
CA CYS A 54 -8.66 4.25 0.32
C CYS A 54 -8.73 5.78 0.31
N GLY A 55 -7.71 6.44 -0.30
CA GLY A 55 -7.58 7.89 -0.35
C GLY A 55 -7.25 8.57 0.98
N ARG A 56 -7.00 7.82 2.05
CA ARG A 56 -6.61 8.36 3.36
C ARG A 56 -5.12 8.23 3.56
N GLU A 57 -4.45 9.36 3.71
CA GLU A 57 -3.03 9.41 4.07
C GLU A 57 -2.85 8.93 5.51
N PHE A 58 -1.82 8.12 5.72
CA PHE A 58 -1.38 7.72 7.05
C PHE A 58 0.13 7.89 7.21
N VAL A 59 0.54 8.03 8.46
CA VAL A 59 1.95 8.15 8.85
C VAL A 59 2.27 7.01 9.80
N ILE A 60 3.34 6.28 9.51
CA ILE A 60 3.92 5.32 10.45
C ILE A 60 5.14 6.00 11.09
N ASN A 61 5.17 6.07 12.41
CA ASN A 61 6.41 6.31 13.13
C ASN A 61 7.18 4.99 13.23
N SER A 62 8.52 5.05 13.32
CA SER A 62 9.30 3.82 13.47
C SER A 62 8.82 3.04 14.70
N GLU A 63 8.49 1.77 14.49
CA GLU A 63 7.90 0.91 15.51
C GLU A 63 8.53 -0.47 15.50
N SER A 64 8.47 -1.15 16.65
CA SER A 64 8.95 -2.53 16.84
C SER A 64 7.85 -3.33 17.52
N ILE A 65 7.30 -4.33 16.83
CA ILE A 65 6.18 -5.14 17.28
C ILE A 65 6.68 -6.54 17.63
N ALA A 66 6.50 -6.94 18.89
CA ALA A 66 6.84 -8.28 19.34
C ALA A 66 5.82 -9.30 18.82
N VAL A 67 6.32 -10.39 18.28
CA VAL A 67 5.52 -11.50 17.75
C VAL A 67 5.75 -12.74 18.62
N THR A 68 4.69 -13.46 18.96
CA THR A 68 4.80 -14.73 19.67
C THR A 68 5.37 -15.79 18.74
N LEU A 69 6.48 -16.41 19.11
CA LEU A 69 7.13 -17.47 18.32
C LEU A 69 6.28 -18.73 18.24
N ALA A 70 6.50 -19.51 17.20
CA ALA A 70 5.81 -20.77 16.99
C ALA A 70 6.20 -21.78 18.11
N PRO A 71 5.23 -22.50 18.69
CA PRO A 71 5.51 -23.54 19.71
C PRO A 71 6.23 -24.74 19.10
N SER A 72 6.05 -25.00 17.81
CA SER A 72 6.73 -26.05 17.02
C SER A 72 6.58 -25.73 15.53
N GLY A 73 7.55 -26.16 14.73
CA GLY A 73 7.55 -25.93 13.29
C GLY A 73 7.65 -24.46 12.93
N THR A 74 6.89 -24.05 11.92
CA THR A 74 6.82 -22.66 11.43
C THR A 74 5.36 -22.24 11.25
N LEU A 75 5.10 -20.93 11.40
CA LEU A 75 3.82 -20.30 11.08
C LEU A 75 4.05 -19.20 10.06
N ASP A 76 3.03 -18.89 9.28
CA ASP A 76 3.00 -17.70 8.44
C ASP A 76 2.72 -16.47 9.31
N GLY A 77 3.38 -15.36 9.00
CA GLY A 77 3.20 -14.08 9.65
C GLY A 77 2.92 -12.98 8.65
N ARG A 78 2.16 -11.96 9.06
CA ARG A 78 1.81 -10.79 8.27
C ARG A 78 1.89 -9.54 9.13
N LEU A 79 2.44 -8.46 8.56
CA LEU A 79 2.31 -7.08 9.03
C LEU A 79 1.34 -6.36 8.10
N TYR A 80 0.35 -5.65 8.64
CA TYR A 80 -0.64 -4.94 7.84
C TYR A 80 -1.17 -3.70 8.54
N VAL A 81 -1.62 -2.75 7.74
CA VAL A 81 -2.39 -1.58 8.20
C VAL A 81 -3.87 -1.92 8.08
N ARG A 82 -4.63 -1.66 9.15
CA ARG A 82 -6.08 -1.76 9.19
C ARG A 82 -6.68 -0.37 9.33
N LEU A 83 -7.44 0.03 8.33
CA LEU A 83 -8.33 1.19 8.38
C LEU A 83 -9.71 0.70 8.80
N ASP A 84 -10.26 1.27 9.89
CA ASP A 84 -11.60 0.95 10.40
C ASP A 84 -12.29 2.26 10.77
N LEU A 85 -13.13 2.76 9.88
CA LEU A 85 -13.77 4.07 10.06
C LEU A 85 -14.94 4.03 11.07
N ALA A 86 -15.36 2.85 11.52
CA ALA A 86 -16.31 2.71 12.60
C ALA A 86 -15.65 2.82 13.99
N ASP A 87 -14.33 2.57 14.09
CA ASP A 87 -13.56 2.75 15.31
C ASP A 87 -13.09 4.20 15.45
N ALA A 88 -13.82 5.00 16.19
CA ALA A 88 -13.50 6.42 16.38
C ALA A 88 -12.24 6.66 17.23
N ASP A 89 -11.84 5.70 18.07
CA ASP A 89 -10.68 5.83 18.97
C ASP A 89 -9.37 5.44 18.27
N ALA A 90 -9.43 4.47 17.37
CA ALA A 90 -8.27 3.97 16.62
C ALA A 90 -8.63 3.65 15.16
N PRO A 91 -8.96 4.68 14.35
CA PRO A 91 -9.44 4.48 12.98
C PRO A 91 -8.40 3.90 12.03
N ILE A 92 -7.12 3.94 12.43
CA ILE A 92 -6.03 3.27 11.72
C ILE A 92 -5.10 2.58 12.70
N GLN A 93 -4.72 1.36 12.39
CA GLN A 93 -3.90 0.53 13.26
C GLN A 93 -2.84 -0.21 12.45
N LEU A 94 -1.66 -0.40 13.04
CA LEU A 94 -0.61 -1.28 12.52
C LEU A 94 -0.66 -2.59 13.31
N LEU A 95 -0.91 -3.71 12.62
CA LEU A 95 -1.20 -4.99 13.25
C LEU A 95 -0.34 -6.12 12.67
N THR A 96 -0.18 -7.18 13.44
CA THR A 96 0.41 -8.44 12.99
C THR A 96 -0.60 -9.57 13.14
N ALA A 97 -0.56 -10.53 12.23
CA ALA A 97 -1.28 -11.79 12.31
C ALA A 97 -0.31 -12.97 12.12
N THR A 98 -0.54 -14.07 12.81
CA THR A 98 0.27 -15.29 12.70
C THR A 98 -0.61 -16.53 12.73
N GLY A 99 -0.26 -17.56 11.96
CA GLY A 99 -1.02 -18.81 11.92
C GLY A 99 -0.48 -19.80 10.91
N ASN A 100 -0.96 -21.03 10.93
CA ASN A 100 -0.67 -22.04 9.88
C ASN A 100 -1.27 -21.63 8.52
N THR A 101 -2.29 -20.82 8.54
CA THR A 101 -2.90 -20.15 7.40
C THR A 101 -3.40 -18.81 7.89
N LEU A 102 -3.01 -17.75 7.22
CA LEU A 102 -3.47 -16.41 7.56
C LEU A 102 -4.91 -16.21 7.08
N PRO A 103 -5.76 -15.52 7.86
CA PRO A 103 -7.10 -15.17 7.38
C PRO A 103 -7.00 -14.25 6.16
N PRO A 104 -7.99 -14.26 5.25
CA PRO A 104 -8.03 -13.29 4.17
C PRO A 104 -8.08 -11.87 4.72
N LEU A 105 -7.52 -10.91 3.98
CA LEU A 105 -7.66 -9.50 4.30
C LEU A 105 -9.11 -9.05 4.10
N VAL A 106 -9.58 -8.17 4.96
CA VAL A 106 -10.86 -7.48 4.79
C VAL A 106 -10.60 -6.27 3.89
N GLN A 107 -11.31 -6.17 2.76
CA GLN A 107 -11.10 -5.12 1.78
C GLN A 107 -12.46 -4.65 1.25
N ASP A 108 -13.11 -3.75 2.00
CA ASP A 108 -14.38 -3.14 1.59
C ASP A 108 -14.12 -2.07 0.52
N ASP A 109 -14.74 -2.19 -0.65
CA ASP A 109 -14.53 -1.28 -1.78
C ASP A 109 -15.08 0.14 -1.55
N ASP A 110 -16.01 0.30 -0.60
CA ASP A 110 -16.73 1.54 -0.35
C ASP A 110 -16.52 2.13 1.07
N VAL A 111 -15.37 1.84 1.65
CA VAL A 111 -14.98 2.20 3.02
C VAL A 111 -15.32 3.65 3.38
N ASN A 112 -15.09 4.60 2.46
CA ASN A 112 -15.35 6.02 2.69
C ASN A 112 -16.84 6.39 2.73
N TYR A 113 -17.73 5.53 2.26
CA TYR A 113 -19.18 5.76 2.20
C TYR A 113 -19.94 4.99 3.28
N THR A 114 -19.40 3.84 3.71
CA THR A 114 -20.08 2.91 4.63
C THR A 114 -19.49 2.88 6.03
N ASN A 115 -18.37 3.59 6.27
CA ASN A 115 -17.50 3.41 7.45
C ASN A 115 -17.05 1.96 7.58
N GLY A 116 -16.61 1.37 6.46
CA GLY A 116 -16.16 0.00 6.39
C GLY A 116 -14.75 -0.21 6.87
N VAL A 117 -14.22 -1.41 6.60
CA VAL A 117 -12.87 -1.84 6.99
C VAL A 117 -12.05 -2.11 5.74
N TYR A 118 -10.79 -1.65 5.74
CA TYR A 118 -9.83 -2.01 4.71
C TYR A 118 -8.49 -2.40 5.33
N GLU A 119 -7.98 -3.56 4.96
CA GLU A 119 -6.69 -4.07 5.39
C GLU A 119 -5.71 -4.10 4.22
N MET A 120 -4.57 -3.44 4.39
CA MET A 120 -3.48 -3.40 3.41
C MET A 120 -2.26 -4.12 3.98
N GLU A 121 -1.84 -5.19 3.33
CA GLU A 121 -0.64 -5.92 3.72
C GLU A 121 0.61 -5.08 3.42
N LEU A 122 1.53 -5.03 4.39
CA LEU A 122 2.82 -4.37 4.25
C LEU A 122 3.94 -5.37 4.04
N ALA A 123 3.93 -6.48 4.76
CA ALA A 123 4.93 -7.52 4.61
C ALA A 123 4.41 -8.87 5.11
N THR A 124 4.97 -9.93 4.56
CA THR A 124 4.88 -11.28 5.09
C THR A 124 6.22 -11.71 5.68
N PHE A 125 6.19 -12.67 6.61
CA PHE A 125 7.36 -13.23 7.24
C PHE A 125 7.07 -14.63 7.79
N THR A 126 8.13 -15.41 8.04
CA THR A 126 8.04 -16.74 8.65
C THR A 126 8.28 -16.63 10.15
N VAL A 127 7.42 -17.26 10.94
CA VAL A 127 7.53 -17.33 12.40
C VAL A 127 8.08 -18.71 12.80
N GLY A 128 9.35 -18.76 13.16
CA GLY A 128 10.00 -19.99 13.65
C GLY A 128 9.85 -20.16 15.17
N VAL A 129 10.42 -21.25 15.70
CA VAL A 129 10.43 -21.55 17.14
C VAL A 129 11.44 -20.70 17.92
N SER A 130 12.43 -20.10 17.25
CA SER A 130 13.50 -19.30 17.87
C SER A 130 13.61 -17.88 17.34
N SER A 131 13.11 -17.62 16.15
CA SER A 131 13.20 -16.31 15.49
C SER A 131 12.22 -16.19 14.35
N LEU A 132 12.01 -14.94 13.91
CA LEU A 132 11.36 -14.59 12.64
C LEU A 132 12.41 -14.64 11.51
N SER A 133 11.93 -14.92 10.28
CA SER A 133 12.78 -14.95 9.07
C SER A 133 11.96 -14.61 7.82
N ASP A 134 12.61 -14.61 6.65
CA ASP A 134 12.01 -14.57 5.32
C ASP A 134 11.01 -13.41 5.14
N VAL A 135 11.38 -12.21 5.61
CA VAL A 135 10.54 -11.03 5.43
C VAL A 135 10.50 -10.62 3.97
N VAL A 136 9.29 -10.41 3.47
CA VAL A 136 9.02 -9.93 2.11
C VAL A 136 8.04 -8.76 2.19
N GLU A 137 8.46 -7.58 1.73
CA GLU A 137 7.57 -6.45 1.58
C GLU A 137 6.60 -6.71 0.43
N THR A 138 5.30 -6.48 0.64
CA THR A 138 4.22 -6.81 -0.29
C THR A 138 3.42 -5.59 -0.74
N PHE A 139 3.70 -4.42 -0.16
CA PHE A 139 3.03 -3.19 -0.55
C PHE A 139 3.53 -2.65 -1.89
N ASP A 140 2.65 -1.97 -2.59
CA ASP A 140 3.01 -1.20 -3.78
C ASP A 140 3.60 0.17 -3.40
N THR A 141 4.63 0.61 -4.13
CA THR A 141 5.12 1.98 -4.02
C THR A 141 4.31 2.88 -4.95
N ILE A 142 3.65 3.88 -4.37
CA ILE A 142 2.91 4.88 -5.14
C ILE A 142 3.89 5.80 -5.86
N LYS A 143 3.87 5.77 -7.18
CA LYS A 143 4.75 6.57 -8.03
C LYS A 143 4.21 7.99 -8.18
N GLY A 144 5.10 8.97 -8.09
CA GLY A 144 4.76 10.35 -8.42
C GLY A 144 4.48 10.54 -9.92
N MET A 145 3.80 11.63 -10.27
CA MET A 145 3.51 11.98 -11.67
C MET A 145 4.77 12.05 -12.55
N ALA A 146 5.89 12.51 -11.99
CA ALA A 146 7.16 12.57 -12.71
C ALA A 146 7.68 11.19 -13.12
N ASP A 147 7.52 10.17 -12.23
CA ASP A 147 7.93 8.80 -12.51
C ASP A 147 7.04 8.15 -13.56
N LEU A 148 5.73 8.45 -13.52
CA LEU A 148 4.78 8.01 -14.53
C LEU A 148 5.12 8.60 -15.90
N PHE A 149 5.40 9.90 -16.00
CA PHE A 149 5.81 10.53 -17.26
C PHE A 149 7.13 9.98 -17.78
N SER A 150 8.11 9.71 -16.91
CA SER A 150 9.36 9.07 -17.32
C SER A 150 9.12 7.69 -17.91
N SER A 151 8.22 6.90 -17.34
CA SER A 151 7.85 5.59 -17.86
C SER A 151 7.21 5.67 -19.26
N PHE A 152 6.38 6.68 -19.53
CA PHE A 152 5.79 6.91 -20.86
C PHE A 152 6.86 7.24 -21.90
N ILE A 153 7.80 8.12 -21.56
CA ILE A 153 8.91 8.50 -22.47
C ILE A 153 9.77 7.28 -22.81
N ASP A 154 10.03 6.40 -21.86
CA ASP A 154 10.80 5.19 -22.09
C ASP A 154 10.08 4.21 -23.03
N ILE A 155 8.75 4.09 -22.90
CA ILE A 155 7.93 3.27 -23.82
C ILE A 155 7.95 3.85 -25.24
N GLU A 156 7.84 5.16 -25.40
CA GLU A 156 7.92 5.82 -26.71
C GLU A 156 9.29 5.62 -27.35
N ASN A 157 10.36 5.74 -26.58
CA ASN A 157 11.72 5.51 -27.05
C ASN A 157 11.95 4.05 -27.49
N LEU A 158 11.43 3.09 -26.75
CA LEU A 158 11.48 1.66 -27.11
C LEU A 158 10.70 1.38 -28.38
N ALA A 159 9.51 1.94 -28.55
CA ALA A 159 8.69 1.79 -29.75
C ALA A 159 9.38 2.42 -30.98
N THR A 160 9.96 3.60 -30.84
CA THR A 160 10.70 4.29 -31.88
C THR A 160 11.94 3.49 -32.31
N ASN A 161 12.72 2.99 -31.37
CA ASN A 161 13.90 2.17 -31.64
C ASN A 161 13.53 0.85 -32.34
N ALA A 162 12.46 0.18 -31.93
CA ALA A 162 11.96 -1.03 -32.58
C ALA A 162 11.52 -0.77 -34.04
N MET A 163 10.89 0.39 -34.28
CA MET A 163 10.50 0.80 -35.63
C MET A 163 11.70 1.11 -36.52
N LEU A 164 12.72 1.79 -36.00
CA LEU A 164 13.97 2.07 -36.71
C LEU A 164 14.72 0.80 -37.09
N ILE A 165 14.79 -0.19 -36.21
CA ILE A 165 15.41 -1.50 -36.47
C ILE A 165 14.64 -2.24 -37.59
N ARG A 166 13.30 -2.23 -37.59
CA ARG A 166 12.49 -2.83 -38.66
C ARG A 166 12.72 -2.15 -40.01
N MET A 167 12.81 -0.82 -40.03
CA MET A 167 13.07 -0.05 -41.26
C MET A 167 14.49 -0.32 -41.82
N ALA A 168 15.49 -0.44 -40.94
CA ALA A 168 16.85 -0.80 -41.35
C ALA A 168 16.92 -2.19 -41.97
N ASN A 169 16.23 -3.18 -41.36
CA ASN A 169 16.18 -4.54 -41.89
C ASN A 169 15.45 -4.64 -43.24
N LEU A 170 14.44 -3.81 -43.47
CA LEU A 170 13.76 -3.73 -44.78
C LEU A 170 14.64 -3.14 -45.88
N ARG A 171 15.61 -2.29 -45.56
CA ARG A 171 16.56 -1.69 -46.53
C ARG A 171 17.67 -2.65 -46.94
N VAL A 172 17.92 -3.70 -46.17
CA VAL A 172 18.96 -4.74 -46.50
C VAL A 172 18.43 -5.82 -47.44
N LEU A 173 17.10 -5.86 -47.64
CA LEU A 173 16.43 -6.87 -48.49
C LEU A 173 16.09 -6.34 -49.91
N VAL A 174 16.55 -5.12 -50.29
CA VAL A 174 16.46 -4.53 -51.62
C VAL A 174 17.87 -4.34 -52.16
#